data_833cf3e8c922f728dbdfd62ffd07ebd9
#
_entry.id   833cf3e8c922f728dbdfd62ffd07ebd9
#
_cell.length_a   1.000
_cell.length_b   1.000
_cell.length_c   1.000
_cell.angle_alpha   90.00
_cell.angle_beta   90.00
_cell.angle_gamma   90.00
#
_symmetry.space_group_name_H-M   'P 1'
#
loop_
_entity.id
_entity.type
_entity.pdbx_description
1 polymer ?
#
loop_
_entity_poly.entity_id
_entity_poly.type
_entity_poly.pdbx_seq_one_letter_code
_entity_poly.pdbx_strand_id
1 'polypeptide(L)'
;MCARFERLFDSEELEKRYRAAADGYSFGRREQVYPTDETPIVRMEDGAVHIHGMKWGFNPEYLKKPVINARCETLAEKPMFRKALVSKRCIVPASAFYEWEAVASGKVRRKIGSPSEKIISLAALYESFKQPDGVLQERFVIVTTDASEYVSSIHERMPLILAKEQEHDWLSPVSRLDDIFRLLSPYKGKLYVE
;
A
#
# COMPACT_ATOMS: atom_id res chain seq x y z
N MET A 1 -3.49 5.20 11.79
CA MET A 1 -2.81 5.10 10.46
C MET A 1 -2.27 3.68 10.33
N CYS A 2 -2.46 3.08 9.17
CA CYS A 2 -2.08 1.68 8.90
C CYS A 2 -0.59 1.44 9.21
N ALA A 3 -0.32 0.64 10.21
CA ALA A 3 1.02 0.22 10.62
C ALA A 3 1.17 -1.31 10.65
N ARG A 4 0.17 -2.02 10.15
CA ARG A 4 0.16 -3.48 10.11
C ARG A 4 -0.88 -3.97 9.10
N PHE A 5 -0.54 -4.97 8.32
CA PHE A 5 -1.47 -5.66 7.43
C PHE A 5 -1.19 -7.17 7.38
N GLU A 6 -2.10 -7.91 6.77
CA GLU A 6 -2.08 -9.36 6.65
C GLU A 6 -1.88 -9.77 5.18
N ARG A 7 -1.13 -10.84 4.95
CA ARG A 7 -0.88 -11.43 3.63
C ARG A 7 -1.07 -12.95 3.69
N LEU A 8 -2.31 -13.40 3.53
CA LEU A 8 -2.68 -14.82 3.55
C LEU A 8 -2.81 -15.41 2.13
N PHE A 9 -1.88 -15.06 1.27
CA PHE A 9 -1.72 -15.59 -0.08
C PHE A 9 -0.23 -15.80 -0.37
N ASP A 10 0.06 -16.64 -1.34
CA ASP A 10 1.40 -16.94 -1.82
C ASP A 10 1.68 -16.32 -3.21
N SER A 11 2.85 -16.63 -3.77
CA SER A 11 3.30 -16.07 -5.05
C SER A 11 2.34 -16.45 -6.19
N GLU A 12 1.92 -17.73 -6.28
CA GLU A 12 1.06 -18.22 -7.36
C GLU A 12 -0.33 -17.55 -7.35
N GLU A 13 -0.91 -17.41 -6.15
CA GLU A 13 -2.20 -16.70 -5.99
C GLU A 13 -2.08 -15.23 -6.42
N LEU A 14 -0.93 -14.59 -6.14
CA LEU A 14 -0.71 -13.20 -6.49
C LEU A 14 -0.49 -13.01 -7.99
N GLU A 15 0.35 -13.84 -8.62
CA GLU A 15 0.57 -13.85 -10.08
C GLU A 15 -0.75 -13.99 -10.84
N LYS A 16 -1.59 -14.94 -10.41
CA LYS A 16 -2.92 -15.14 -10.98
C LYS A 16 -3.84 -13.93 -10.78
N ARG A 17 -3.83 -13.33 -9.58
CA ARG A 17 -4.70 -12.18 -9.23
C ARG A 17 -4.40 -10.95 -10.09
N TYR A 18 -3.13 -10.64 -10.30
CA TYR A 18 -2.71 -9.44 -11.05
C TYR A 18 -2.29 -9.74 -12.49
N ARG A 19 -2.29 -11.01 -12.92
CA ARG A 19 -1.74 -11.47 -14.22
C ARG A 19 -0.32 -10.92 -14.41
N ALA A 20 0.50 -11.05 -13.38
CA ALA A 20 1.81 -10.46 -13.25
C ALA A 20 2.91 -11.54 -13.19
N ALA A 21 4.11 -11.21 -13.63
CA ALA A 21 5.27 -12.06 -13.44
C ALA A 21 5.98 -11.73 -12.11
N ALA A 22 6.39 -12.74 -11.37
CA ALA A 22 7.18 -12.56 -10.15
C ALA A 22 8.70 -12.70 -10.38
N ASP A 23 9.13 -13.00 -11.60
CA ASP A 23 10.53 -13.04 -12.06
C ASP A 23 11.48 -13.79 -11.07
N GLY A 24 10.99 -14.89 -10.51
CA GLY A 24 11.71 -15.68 -9.51
C GLY A 24 11.60 -15.20 -8.06
N TYR A 25 10.90 -14.07 -7.80
CA TYR A 25 10.60 -13.66 -6.43
C TYR A 25 9.49 -14.53 -5.85
N SER A 26 9.82 -15.33 -4.84
CA SER A 26 8.89 -16.24 -4.18
C SER A 26 8.69 -15.84 -2.71
N PHE A 27 7.47 -15.95 -2.24
CA PHE A 27 7.10 -15.66 -0.86
C PHE A 27 5.93 -16.54 -0.41
N GLY A 28 5.88 -16.84 0.90
CA GLY A 28 4.77 -17.55 1.53
C GLY A 28 3.78 -16.61 2.21
N ARG A 29 2.75 -17.18 2.79
CA ARG A 29 1.73 -16.48 3.59
C ARG A 29 2.33 -15.89 4.86
N ARG A 30 1.80 -14.74 5.30
CA ARG A 30 2.25 -14.05 6.50
C ARG A 30 1.08 -13.36 7.20
N GLU A 31 0.80 -13.75 8.43
CA GLU A 31 -0.32 -13.20 9.21
C GLU A 31 -0.14 -11.71 9.56
N GLN A 32 1.08 -11.26 9.74
CA GLN A 32 1.35 -9.86 10.10
C GLN A 32 2.61 -9.37 9.39
N VAL A 33 2.45 -8.29 8.63
CA VAL A 33 3.53 -7.53 7.99
C VAL A 33 3.67 -6.21 8.74
N TYR A 34 4.89 -5.89 9.14
CA TYR A 34 5.25 -4.71 9.91
C TYR A 34 6.07 -3.71 9.09
N PRO A 35 6.12 -2.44 9.51
CA PRO A 35 7.09 -1.50 8.95
C PRO A 35 8.51 -2.07 8.97
N THR A 36 9.28 -1.81 7.92
CA THR A 36 10.62 -2.32 7.62
C THR A 36 10.69 -3.77 7.10
N ASP A 37 9.62 -4.54 7.21
CA ASP A 37 9.55 -5.84 6.55
C ASP A 37 9.59 -5.71 5.04
N GLU A 38 10.14 -6.73 4.38
CA GLU A 38 10.02 -6.92 2.95
C GLU A 38 8.73 -7.69 2.62
N THR A 39 8.03 -7.21 1.60
CA THR A 39 6.77 -7.79 1.15
C THR A 39 6.60 -7.60 -0.36
N PRO A 40 5.82 -8.45 -1.05
CA PRO A 40 5.52 -8.23 -2.46
C PRO A 40 4.79 -6.90 -2.68
N ILE A 41 5.20 -6.20 -3.71
CA ILE A 41 4.47 -5.09 -4.32
C ILE A 41 4.20 -5.42 -5.78
N VAL A 42 3.21 -4.78 -6.35
CA VAL A 42 2.86 -4.88 -7.77
C VAL A 42 3.12 -3.52 -8.41
N ARG A 43 3.86 -3.50 -9.52
CA ARG A 43 4.13 -2.26 -10.28
C ARG A 43 4.11 -2.54 -11.78
N MET A 44 4.00 -1.49 -12.57
CA MET A 44 4.08 -1.57 -14.02
C MET A 44 5.48 -1.20 -14.48
N GLU A 45 6.10 -2.06 -15.31
CA GLU A 45 7.38 -1.86 -15.95
C GLU A 45 7.27 -2.24 -17.43
N ASP A 46 7.73 -1.39 -18.31
CA ASP A 46 7.71 -1.61 -19.77
C ASP A 46 6.35 -2.07 -20.34
N GLY A 47 5.26 -1.57 -19.72
CA GLY A 47 3.89 -1.88 -20.13
C GLY A 47 3.33 -3.19 -19.60
N ALA A 48 4.09 -3.95 -18.81
CA ALA A 48 3.67 -5.18 -18.14
C ALA A 48 3.61 -5.01 -16.61
N VAL A 49 2.83 -5.86 -15.96
CA VAL A 49 2.70 -5.86 -14.49
C VAL A 49 3.66 -6.88 -13.92
N HIS A 50 4.46 -6.44 -12.95
CA HIS A 50 5.48 -7.26 -12.28
C HIS A 50 5.29 -7.26 -10.77
N ILE A 51 5.78 -8.32 -10.11
CA ILE A 51 5.78 -8.49 -8.66
C ILE A 51 7.23 -8.45 -8.17
N HIS A 52 7.52 -7.56 -7.23
CA HIS A 52 8.84 -7.41 -6.63
C HIS A 52 8.77 -7.46 -5.11
N GLY A 53 9.85 -7.92 -4.47
CA GLY A 53 10.05 -7.73 -3.04
C GLY A 53 10.51 -6.30 -2.75
N MET A 54 9.85 -5.62 -1.80
CA MET A 54 10.23 -4.26 -1.42
C MET A 54 10.01 -4.01 0.07
N LYS A 55 10.91 -3.24 0.70
CA LYS A 55 10.81 -2.91 2.13
C LYS A 55 9.82 -1.78 2.37
N TRP A 56 9.01 -1.95 3.42
CA TRP A 56 8.03 -0.95 3.83
C TRP A 56 8.66 0.18 4.64
N GLY A 57 8.52 1.41 4.18
CA GLY A 57 8.93 2.65 4.84
C GLY A 57 10.07 3.35 4.13
N PHE A 58 9.82 4.59 3.68
CA PHE A 58 10.84 5.51 3.18
C PHE A 58 11.82 5.85 4.31
N ASN A 59 13.09 5.69 4.05
CA ASN A 59 14.14 5.89 5.06
C ASN A 59 15.29 6.76 4.52
N PRO A 60 15.04 8.04 4.21
CA PRO A 60 16.12 8.94 3.86
C PRO A 60 17.06 9.17 5.06
N GLU A 61 18.34 9.38 4.81
CA GLU A 61 19.39 9.51 5.83
C GLU A 61 19.09 10.54 6.95
N TYR A 62 18.38 11.62 6.60
CA TYR A 62 18.05 12.68 7.55
C TYR A 62 16.90 12.34 8.51
N LEU A 63 16.26 11.18 8.35
CA LEU A 63 15.17 10.75 9.25
C LEU A 63 15.62 9.64 10.20
N LYS A 64 15.31 9.81 11.48
CA LYS A 64 15.58 8.80 12.51
C LYS A 64 14.66 7.59 12.44
N LYS A 65 13.48 7.74 11.84
CA LYS A 65 12.46 6.69 11.71
C LYS A 65 11.90 6.68 10.29
N PRO A 66 11.60 5.51 9.74
CA PRO A 66 11.00 5.43 8.41
C PRO A 66 9.60 6.05 8.37
N VAL A 67 9.28 6.69 7.26
CA VAL A 67 7.93 7.16 6.94
C VAL A 67 7.18 6.02 6.28
N ILE A 68 6.16 5.50 6.95
CA ILE A 68 5.44 4.30 6.51
C ILE A 68 4.14 4.59 5.75
N ASN A 69 3.60 5.81 5.89
CA ASN A 69 2.38 6.24 5.24
C ASN A 69 2.53 7.63 4.61
N ALA A 70 1.81 7.87 3.53
CA ALA A 70 1.69 9.16 2.86
C ALA A 70 0.22 9.56 2.77
N ARG A 71 -0.15 10.73 3.29
CA ARG A 71 -1.54 11.24 3.23
C ARG A 71 -1.87 11.71 1.82
N CYS A 72 -2.97 11.23 1.24
CA CYS A 72 -3.37 11.53 -0.14
C CYS A 72 -3.53 13.06 -0.35
N GLU A 73 -3.99 13.81 0.63
CA GLU A 73 -4.23 15.25 0.55
C GLU A 73 -2.94 16.07 0.31
N THR A 74 -1.80 15.54 0.74
CA THR A 74 -0.52 16.27 0.68
C THR A 74 0.52 15.61 -0.24
N LEU A 75 0.13 14.62 -1.05
CA LEU A 75 1.06 13.90 -1.94
C LEU A 75 1.73 14.82 -2.96
N ALA A 76 0.96 15.72 -3.56
CA ALA A 76 1.47 16.66 -4.57
C ALA A 76 2.31 17.79 -3.97
N GLU A 77 2.11 18.12 -2.70
CA GLU A 77 2.78 19.24 -2.03
C GLU A 77 4.13 18.84 -1.44
N LYS A 78 4.19 17.65 -0.81
CA LYS A 78 5.41 17.20 -0.12
C LYS A 78 6.48 16.73 -1.08
N PRO A 79 7.69 17.33 -1.06
CA PRO A 79 8.80 16.95 -1.96
C PRO A 79 9.12 15.46 -1.92
N MET A 80 8.99 14.82 -0.75
CA MET A 80 9.24 13.40 -0.54
C MET A 80 8.34 12.50 -1.39
N PHE A 81 7.11 12.91 -1.69
CA PHE A 81 6.12 12.08 -2.37
C PHE A 81 5.80 12.55 -3.78
N ARG A 82 5.96 13.87 -4.04
CA ARG A 82 5.52 14.49 -5.30
C ARG A 82 6.10 13.82 -6.55
N LYS A 83 7.41 13.49 -6.53
CA LYS A 83 8.04 12.81 -7.67
C LYS A 83 7.52 11.39 -7.84
N ALA A 84 7.42 10.64 -6.74
CA ALA A 84 6.92 9.27 -6.75
C ALA A 84 5.45 9.20 -7.19
N LEU A 85 4.62 10.17 -6.83
CA LEU A 85 3.23 10.26 -7.29
C LEU A 85 3.11 10.30 -8.82
N VAL A 86 4.05 10.91 -9.51
CA VAL A 86 4.03 11.03 -10.99
C VAL A 86 4.37 9.71 -11.66
N SER A 87 5.38 8.98 -11.19
CA SER A 87 5.95 7.87 -11.97
C SER A 87 6.33 6.61 -11.18
N LYS A 88 6.21 6.64 -9.85
CA LYS A 88 6.63 5.53 -8.98
C LYS A 88 5.47 5.07 -8.08
N ARG A 89 4.36 4.74 -8.72
CA ARG A 89 3.18 4.18 -8.06
C ARG A 89 3.25 2.67 -8.09
N CYS A 90 2.84 2.04 -6.99
CA CYS A 90 2.72 0.60 -6.89
C CYS A 90 1.48 0.22 -6.05
N ILE A 91 1.17 -1.05 -6.01
CA ILE A 91 0.13 -1.62 -5.17
C ILE A 91 0.81 -2.52 -4.13
N VAL A 92 0.37 -2.43 -2.89
CA VAL A 92 0.69 -3.40 -1.84
C VAL A 92 -0.50 -4.34 -1.69
N PRO A 93 -0.38 -5.60 -2.13
CA PRO A 93 -1.42 -6.59 -1.92
C PRO A 93 -1.55 -6.93 -0.44
N ALA A 94 -2.78 -6.98 0.05
CA ALA A 94 -3.07 -7.37 1.44
C ALA A 94 -4.35 -8.22 1.51
N SER A 95 -4.44 -9.13 2.48
CA SER A 95 -5.69 -9.84 2.77
C SER A 95 -6.60 -9.01 3.67
N ALA A 96 -6.00 -8.27 4.59
CA ALA A 96 -6.65 -7.34 5.51
C ALA A 96 -5.61 -6.35 6.06
N PHE A 97 -6.07 -5.26 6.65
CA PHE A 97 -5.22 -4.36 7.43
C PHE A 97 -5.75 -4.24 8.86
N TYR A 98 -4.90 -3.72 9.75
CA TYR A 98 -5.24 -3.57 11.16
C TYR A 98 -5.25 -2.11 11.56
N GLU A 99 -6.27 -1.74 12.35
CA GLU A 99 -6.35 -0.47 13.06
C GLU A 99 -6.72 -0.71 14.53
N TRP A 100 -6.49 0.30 15.36
CA TRP A 100 -6.72 0.22 16.80
C TRP A 100 -7.85 1.16 17.21
N GLU A 101 -8.97 0.54 17.56
CA GLU A 101 -10.13 1.25 18.12
C GLU A 101 -9.83 1.70 19.56
N ALA A 102 -10.07 2.96 19.85
CA ALA A 102 -10.04 3.47 21.23
C ALA A 102 -11.33 3.11 21.95
N VAL A 103 -11.23 2.29 23.00
CA VAL A 103 -12.36 1.92 23.86
C VAL A 103 -12.07 2.34 25.30
N ALA A 104 -13.08 2.33 26.18
CA ALA A 104 -12.94 2.75 27.58
C ALA A 104 -11.81 2.00 28.33
N SER A 105 -11.57 0.74 27.97
CA SER A 105 -10.51 -0.10 28.58
C SER A 105 -9.15 -0.02 27.91
N GLY A 106 -8.97 0.84 26.88
CA GLY A 106 -7.71 0.97 26.15
C GLY A 106 -7.85 0.91 24.63
N LYS A 107 -6.99 0.17 23.94
CA LYS A 107 -7.04 0.01 22.48
C LYS A 107 -7.30 -1.44 22.10
N VAL A 108 -8.31 -1.66 21.27
CA VAL A 108 -8.64 -2.96 20.71
C VAL A 108 -8.19 -3.00 19.25
N ARG A 109 -7.47 -4.06 18.89
CA ARG A 109 -7.05 -4.28 17.50
C ARG A 109 -8.24 -4.77 16.68
N ARG A 110 -8.53 -4.09 15.59
CA ARG A 110 -9.54 -4.48 14.62
C ARG A 110 -8.89 -4.95 13.33
N LYS A 111 -9.37 -6.07 12.79
CA LYS A 111 -9.00 -6.58 11.47
C LYS A 111 -10.04 -6.12 10.47
N ILE A 112 -9.59 -5.49 9.37
CA ILE A 112 -10.46 -4.88 8.37
C ILE A 112 -10.08 -5.42 7.00
N GLY A 113 -11.06 -5.98 6.30
CA GLY A 113 -10.86 -6.57 4.98
C GLY A 113 -12.12 -6.50 4.12
N SER A 114 -12.04 -7.05 2.90
CA SER A 114 -13.19 -7.10 1.99
C SER A 114 -13.90 -8.46 2.09
N PRO A 115 -15.23 -8.51 2.18
CA PRO A 115 -15.98 -9.77 2.16
C PRO A 115 -16.02 -10.41 0.77
N SER A 116 -15.77 -9.63 -0.28
CA SER A 116 -15.82 -10.09 -1.69
C SER A 116 -14.45 -10.34 -2.30
N GLU A 117 -13.37 -9.77 -1.73
CA GLU A 117 -12.02 -9.84 -2.29
C GLU A 117 -11.06 -10.47 -1.29
N LYS A 118 -10.47 -11.61 -1.66
CA LYS A 118 -9.42 -12.26 -0.85
C LYS A 118 -8.15 -11.40 -0.77
N ILE A 119 -7.87 -10.64 -1.83
CA ILE A 119 -6.70 -9.76 -1.95
C ILE A 119 -7.19 -8.36 -2.31
N ILE A 120 -7.03 -7.43 -1.39
CA ILE A 120 -7.29 -5.99 -1.59
C ILE A 120 -6.01 -5.29 -2.04
N SER A 121 -6.16 -4.24 -2.85
CA SER A 121 -5.07 -3.47 -3.45
C SER A 121 -4.87 -2.16 -2.70
N LEU A 122 -3.85 -2.09 -1.84
CA LEU A 122 -3.50 -0.85 -1.14
C LEU A 122 -2.63 0.02 -2.06
N ALA A 123 -3.06 1.23 -2.36
CA ALA A 123 -2.27 2.17 -3.14
C ALA A 123 -1.00 2.56 -2.39
N ALA A 124 0.12 2.58 -3.10
CA ALA A 124 1.42 2.90 -2.52
C ALA A 124 2.30 3.66 -3.51
N LEU A 125 3.31 4.32 -2.98
CA LEU A 125 4.38 4.95 -3.75
C LEU A 125 5.70 4.28 -3.38
N TYR A 126 6.66 4.24 -4.31
CA TYR A 126 8.00 3.76 -4.03
C TYR A 126 9.07 4.77 -4.43
N GLU A 127 10.25 4.66 -3.82
CA GLU A 127 11.42 5.50 -4.12
C GLU A 127 12.70 4.78 -3.72
N SER A 128 13.81 5.15 -4.35
CA SER A 128 15.14 4.61 -4.09
C SER A 128 15.87 5.46 -3.05
N PHE A 129 16.43 4.83 -2.04
CA PHE A 129 17.20 5.48 -0.98
C PHE A 129 18.60 4.88 -0.91
N LYS A 130 19.62 5.74 -0.84
CA LYS A 130 20.99 5.32 -0.62
C LYS A 130 21.14 4.79 0.80
N GLN A 131 21.68 3.58 0.93
CA GLN A 131 21.97 2.96 2.21
C GLN A 131 23.38 3.36 2.69
N PRO A 132 23.75 3.13 3.97
CA PRO A 132 25.09 3.46 4.48
C PRO A 132 26.24 2.80 3.72
N ASP A 133 26.02 1.64 3.11
CA ASP A 133 26.97 0.92 2.25
C ASP A 133 27.05 1.48 0.83
N GLY A 134 26.29 2.54 0.52
CA GLY A 134 26.23 3.19 -0.79
C GLY A 134 25.26 2.54 -1.78
N VAL A 135 24.67 1.38 -1.47
CA VAL A 135 23.72 0.68 -2.34
C VAL A 135 22.36 1.41 -2.35
N LEU A 136 21.75 1.51 -3.52
CA LEU A 136 20.37 2.01 -3.63
C LEU A 136 19.38 0.90 -3.28
N GLN A 137 18.47 1.17 -2.36
CA GLN A 137 17.40 0.27 -1.97
C GLN A 137 16.04 0.93 -2.24
N GLU A 138 15.21 0.27 -3.02
CA GLU A 138 13.82 0.70 -3.21
C GLU A 138 12.98 0.37 -1.98
N ARG A 139 12.13 1.33 -1.62
CA ARG A 139 11.22 1.23 -0.47
C ARG A 139 9.88 1.84 -0.82
N PHE A 140 8.81 1.34 -0.21
CA PHE A 140 7.47 1.87 -0.44
C PHE A 140 6.86 2.51 0.80
N VAL A 141 5.85 3.36 0.58
CA VAL A 141 4.94 3.90 1.59
C VAL A 141 3.51 3.64 1.16
N ILE A 142 2.63 3.29 2.10
CA ILE A 142 1.20 3.12 1.83
C ILE A 142 0.53 4.50 1.81
N VAL A 143 -0.26 4.78 0.77
CA VAL A 143 -1.10 5.98 0.70
C VAL A 143 -2.29 5.80 1.63
N THR A 144 -2.63 6.85 2.38
CA THR A 144 -3.79 6.86 3.28
C THR A 144 -4.76 7.96 2.91
N THR A 145 -6.05 7.72 3.14
CA THR A 145 -7.16 8.64 2.94
C THR A 145 -8.01 8.72 4.19
N ASP A 146 -9.01 9.59 4.21
CA ASP A 146 -10.04 9.58 5.24
C ASP A 146 -10.73 8.22 5.30
N ALA A 147 -11.19 7.85 6.47
CA ALA A 147 -11.87 6.58 6.68
C ALA A 147 -13.23 6.54 5.97
N SER A 148 -13.56 5.39 5.38
CA SER A 148 -14.92 5.10 4.90
C SER A 148 -15.90 4.94 6.07
N GLU A 149 -17.20 4.89 5.78
CA GLU A 149 -18.25 4.66 6.78
C GLU A 149 -18.01 3.42 7.64
N TYR A 150 -17.40 2.36 7.07
CA TYR A 150 -17.11 1.10 7.78
C TYR A 150 -15.96 1.23 8.80
N VAL A 151 -15.06 2.18 8.61
CA VAL A 151 -13.82 2.32 9.40
C VAL A 151 -13.85 3.55 10.30
N SER A 152 -14.68 4.56 10.00
CA SER A 152 -14.70 5.86 10.68
C SER A 152 -14.95 5.79 12.19
N SER A 153 -15.69 4.78 12.66
CA SER A 153 -15.90 4.54 14.12
C SER A 153 -14.66 4.00 14.84
N ILE A 154 -13.70 3.45 14.09
CA ILE A 154 -12.48 2.81 14.61
C ILE A 154 -11.31 3.79 14.58
N HIS A 155 -11.13 4.42 13.43
CA HIS A 155 -10.03 5.36 13.16
C HIS A 155 -10.41 6.36 12.07
N GLU A 156 -9.92 7.60 12.17
CA GLU A 156 -10.18 8.68 11.20
C GLU A 156 -9.54 8.44 9.82
N ARG A 157 -8.56 7.56 9.73
CA ARG A 157 -7.78 7.26 8.53
C ARG A 157 -7.79 5.78 8.20
N MET A 158 -7.67 5.47 6.90
CA MET A 158 -7.48 4.12 6.40
C MET A 158 -6.51 4.10 5.21
N PRO A 159 -5.93 2.95 4.82
CA PRO A 159 -5.24 2.83 3.54
C PRO A 159 -6.15 3.20 2.38
N LEU A 160 -5.59 3.83 1.36
CA LEU A 160 -6.29 4.01 0.09
C LEU A 160 -6.41 2.65 -0.60
N ILE A 161 -7.60 2.08 -0.61
CA ILE A 161 -7.90 0.82 -1.29
C ILE A 161 -8.40 1.14 -2.70
N LEU A 162 -7.77 0.54 -3.70
CA LEU A 162 -8.18 0.64 -5.10
C LEU A 162 -9.22 -0.44 -5.44
N ALA A 163 -10.26 -0.06 -6.15
CA ALA A 163 -11.11 -1.03 -6.84
C ALA A 163 -10.34 -1.66 -8.02
N LYS A 164 -10.71 -2.85 -8.47
CA LYS A 164 -10.01 -3.56 -9.56
C LYS A 164 -9.89 -2.73 -10.83
N GLU A 165 -10.94 -2.00 -11.15
CA GLU A 165 -11.02 -1.13 -12.33
C GLU A 165 -10.04 0.05 -12.25
N GLN A 166 -9.61 0.43 -11.06
CA GLN A 166 -8.71 1.55 -10.79
C GLN A 166 -7.22 1.14 -10.77
N GLU A 167 -6.93 -0.16 -10.65
CA GLU A 167 -5.56 -0.66 -10.48
C GLU A 167 -4.67 -0.32 -11.67
N HIS A 168 -5.18 -0.51 -12.89
CA HIS A 168 -4.43 -0.18 -14.11
C HIS A 168 -4.10 1.32 -14.18
N ASP A 169 -5.06 2.20 -13.94
CA ASP A 169 -4.86 3.64 -13.98
C ASP A 169 -3.88 4.09 -12.91
N TRP A 170 -3.94 3.49 -11.71
CA TRP A 170 -2.98 3.77 -10.65
C TRP A 170 -1.56 3.34 -11.02
N LEU A 171 -1.39 2.15 -11.60
CA LEU A 171 -0.07 1.60 -11.94
C LEU A 171 0.54 2.24 -13.20
N SER A 172 -0.26 2.68 -14.16
CA SER A 172 0.20 3.17 -15.45
C SER A 172 1.00 4.48 -15.32
N PRO A 173 2.27 4.51 -15.75
CA PRO A 173 3.10 5.71 -15.65
C PRO A 173 2.64 6.84 -16.57
N VAL A 174 1.80 6.53 -17.58
CA VAL A 174 1.25 7.53 -18.53
C VAL A 174 -0.11 8.09 -18.11
N SER A 175 -0.67 7.63 -17.01
CA SER A 175 -1.92 8.19 -16.47
C SER A 175 -1.74 9.66 -16.09
N ARG A 176 -2.71 10.48 -16.49
CA ARG A 176 -2.71 11.92 -16.17
C ARG A 176 -2.88 12.11 -14.66
N LEU A 177 -2.21 13.11 -14.11
CA LEU A 177 -2.33 13.42 -12.67
C LEU A 177 -3.76 13.70 -12.24
N ASP A 178 -4.58 14.35 -13.08
CA ASP A 178 -5.98 14.61 -12.80
C ASP A 178 -6.78 13.31 -12.60
N ASP A 179 -6.47 12.28 -13.37
CA ASP A 179 -7.11 10.96 -13.24
C ASP A 179 -6.63 10.27 -11.95
N ILE A 180 -5.33 10.36 -11.64
CA ILE A 180 -4.79 9.86 -10.36
C ILE A 180 -5.45 10.56 -9.17
N PHE A 181 -5.64 11.89 -9.21
CA PHE A 181 -6.31 12.62 -8.12
C PHE A 181 -7.76 12.16 -7.89
N ARG A 182 -8.48 11.74 -8.93
CA ARG A 182 -9.83 11.18 -8.78
C ARG A 182 -9.86 9.84 -8.04
N LEU A 183 -8.75 9.10 -8.05
CA LEU A 183 -8.61 7.85 -7.30
C LEU A 183 -8.37 8.08 -5.80
N LEU A 184 -7.92 9.27 -5.39
CA LEU A 184 -7.55 9.59 -4.01
C LEU A 184 -8.79 9.85 -3.13
N SER A 185 -9.69 8.88 -3.06
CA SER A 185 -10.93 8.96 -2.27
C SER A 185 -11.14 7.68 -1.46
N PRO A 186 -11.88 7.74 -0.35
CA PRO A 186 -12.19 6.55 0.46
C PRO A 186 -12.84 5.44 -0.38
N TYR A 187 -12.48 4.21 -0.06
CA TYR A 187 -13.04 3.02 -0.70
C TYR A 187 -14.55 2.92 -0.49
N LYS A 188 -15.29 2.73 -1.59
CA LYS A 188 -16.77 2.67 -1.60
C LYS A 188 -17.32 1.25 -1.47
N GLY A 189 -16.47 0.24 -1.61
CA GLY A 189 -16.87 -1.17 -1.45
C GLY A 189 -17.10 -1.52 0.02
N LYS A 190 -17.81 -2.63 0.25
CA LYS A 190 -18.05 -3.15 1.60
C LYS A 190 -16.75 -3.62 2.25
N LEU A 191 -16.60 -3.31 3.53
CA LEU A 191 -15.53 -3.82 4.39
C LEU A 191 -16.16 -4.51 5.60
N TYR A 192 -15.54 -5.61 6.04
CA TYR A 192 -15.85 -6.22 7.34
C TYR A 192 -14.87 -5.72 8.39
N VAL A 193 -15.29 -5.76 9.65
CA VAL A 193 -14.49 -5.44 10.83
C VAL A 193 -14.61 -6.58 11.83
N GLU A 194 -13.48 -7.13 12.27
CA GLU A 194 -13.34 -8.18 13.29
C GLU A 194 -12.50 -7.73 14.47
#